data_8442633b46345f83b83576e286e4a076
#
_entry.id   8442633b46345f83b83576e286e4a076
#
_cell.length_a   1.000
_cell.length_b   1.000
_cell.length_c   1.000
_cell.angle_alpha   90.00
_cell.angle_beta   90.00
_cell.angle_gamma   90.00
#
_symmetry.space_group_name_H-M   'P 1'
#
loop_
_entity.id
_entity.type
_entity.pdbx_description
1 polymer ?
#
loop_
_entity_poly.entity_id
_entity_poly.type
_entity_poly.pdbx_seq_one_letter_code
_entity_poly.pdbx_strand_id
1 'polypeptide(L)'
;CGMTAEELSRLTDPYFTDGRKHKERPAGLGIPFLGQAVEQSGGTFGIDSVPGKGTEVHFAFPLSHVDTPPFGDIAGLLLQIFIFDGEYEVVVRRTVRTAAGSDSYCIRRSECREALGDVYDGVSVQLLKKFFTSQESGITVTQAVKR
;
A
#
# COMPACT_ATOMS: atom_id res chain seq x y z
N CYS A 1 11.24 -11.32 -11.06
CA CYS A 1 10.13 -11.21 -10.13
C CYS A 1 8.88 -11.85 -10.74
N GLY A 2 7.85 -12.03 -9.95
CA GLY A 2 6.69 -12.83 -10.27
C GLY A 2 6.84 -14.26 -9.74
N MET A 3 5.74 -14.99 -9.69
CA MET A 3 5.63 -16.31 -9.09
C MET A 3 5.04 -17.32 -10.07
N THR A 4 5.41 -18.58 -9.91
CA THR A 4 4.77 -19.70 -10.61
C THR A 4 3.37 -19.97 -10.03
N ALA A 5 2.55 -20.72 -10.77
CA ALA A 5 1.22 -21.10 -10.28
C ALA A 5 1.28 -21.91 -8.96
N GLU A 6 2.33 -22.72 -8.78
CA GLU A 6 2.54 -23.47 -7.55
C GLU A 6 2.88 -22.56 -6.37
N GLU A 7 3.79 -21.59 -6.55
CA GLU A 7 4.12 -20.59 -5.53
C GLU A 7 2.90 -19.72 -5.19
N LEU A 8 2.11 -19.34 -6.20
CA LEU A 8 0.90 -18.53 -6.02
C LEU A 8 -0.16 -19.28 -5.21
N SER A 9 -0.37 -20.57 -5.47
CA SER A 9 -1.34 -21.39 -4.74
C SER A 9 -1.04 -21.56 -3.25
N ARG A 10 0.22 -21.34 -2.86
CA ARG A 10 0.70 -21.46 -1.47
C ARG A 10 0.74 -20.14 -0.71
N LEU A 11 0.48 -19.03 -1.37
CA LEU A 11 0.56 -17.68 -0.76
C LEU A 11 -0.47 -17.45 0.36
N THR A 12 -1.59 -18.15 0.34
CA THR A 12 -2.62 -18.05 1.38
C THR A 12 -2.31 -18.90 2.61
N ASP A 13 -1.26 -19.73 2.55
CA ASP A 13 -0.79 -20.50 3.70
C ASP A 13 0.06 -19.59 4.62
N PRO A 14 -0.38 -19.32 5.88
CA PRO A 14 0.34 -18.49 6.83
C PRO A 14 1.75 -18.98 7.17
N TYR A 15 2.00 -20.27 6.95
CA TYR A 15 3.29 -20.91 7.24
C TYR A 15 4.19 -21.02 6.02
N PHE A 16 3.67 -20.67 4.83
CA PHE A 16 4.46 -20.71 3.62
C PHE A 16 5.34 -19.47 3.46
N THR A 17 6.64 -19.68 3.42
CA THR A 17 7.63 -18.67 3.02
C THR A 17 8.75 -19.38 2.27
N ASP A 18 9.22 -18.78 1.18
CA ASP A 18 10.32 -19.37 0.39
C ASP A 18 11.69 -19.29 1.08
N GLY A 19 11.77 -18.62 2.25
CA GLY A 19 12.99 -18.50 3.06
C GLY A 19 14.14 -17.73 2.40
N ARG A 20 13.97 -17.24 1.17
CA ARG A 20 15.06 -16.60 0.39
C ARG A 20 15.36 -15.18 0.88
N LYS A 21 14.36 -14.47 1.37
CA LYS A 21 14.50 -13.05 1.75
C LYS A 21 14.72 -12.82 3.24
N HIS A 22 14.23 -13.72 4.10
CA HIS A 22 14.28 -13.54 5.55
C HIS A 22 14.55 -14.88 6.26
N LYS A 23 15.82 -15.28 6.32
CA LYS A 23 16.24 -16.51 7.01
C LYS A 23 15.89 -16.53 8.50
N GLU A 24 15.77 -15.35 9.12
CA GLU A 24 15.51 -15.19 10.56
C GLU A 24 14.02 -14.98 10.92
N ARG A 25 13.15 -14.72 9.93
CA ARG A 25 11.70 -14.52 10.14
C ARG A 25 10.91 -15.24 9.04
N PRO A 26 10.66 -16.53 9.22
CA PRO A 26 10.05 -17.36 8.17
C PRO A 26 8.55 -17.17 7.95
N ALA A 27 7.87 -16.25 8.64
CA ALA A 27 6.41 -16.10 8.53
C ALA A 27 6.02 -15.02 7.50
N GLY A 28 5.46 -15.44 6.36
CA GLY A 28 4.88 -14.58 5.33
C GLY A 28 3.44 -14.17 5.63
N LEU A 29 3.18 -13.49 6.76
CA LEU A 29 1.82 -13.24 7.27
C LEU A 29 1.06 -12.11 6.58
N GLY A 30 1.72 -11.25 5.79
CA GLY A 30 1.09 -10.05 5.23
C GLY A 30 -0.08 -10.36 4.30
N ILE A 31 0.12 -11.23 3.33
CA ILE A 31 -0.92 -11.62 2.35
C ILE A 31 -2.06 -12.40 3.00
N PRO A 32 -1.81 -13.44 3.82
CA PRO A 32 -2.88 -14.14 4.55
C PRO A 32 -3.73 -13.22 5.42
N PHE A 33 -3.12 -12.30 6.17
CA PHE A 33 -3.87 -11.37 7.02
C PHE A 33 -4.68 -10.37 6.21
N LEU A 34 -4.14 -9.87 5.10
CA LEU A 34 -4.90 -9.00 4.19
C LEU A 34 -6.12 -9.75 3.64
N GLY A 35 -5.94 -10.97 3.14
CA GLY A 35 -7.04 -11.79 2.64
C GLY A 35 -8.12 -12.03 3.69
N GLN A 36 -7.72 -12.40 4.91
CA GLN A 36 -8.64 -12.60 6.03
C GLN A 36 -9.41 -11.31 6.38
N ALA A 37 -8.74 -10.16 6.46
CA ALA A 37 -9.40 -8.90 6.78
C ALA A 37 -10.41 -8.49 5.70
N VAL A 38 -10.09 -8.71 4.43
CA VAL A 38 -10.99 -8.45 3.31
C VAL A 38 -12.20 -9.36 3.36
N GLU A 39 -12.02 -10.66 3.60
CA GLU A 39 -13.10 -11.64 3.70
C GLU A 39 -14.04 -11.31 4.86
N GLN A 40 -13.50 -11.02 6.05
CA GLN A 40 -14.31 -10.66 7.23
C GLN A 40 -15.16 -9.40 7.01
N SER A 41 -14.69 -8.47 6.19
CA SER A 41 -15.45 -7.27 5.83
C SER A 41 -16.41 -7.47 4.65
N GLY A 42 -16.49 -8.68 4.06
CA GLY A 42 -17.30 -8.94 2.87
C GLY A 42 -16.74 -8.27 1.60
N GLY A 43 -15.45 -8.04 1.57
CA GLY A 43 -14.75 -7.43 0.45
C GLY A 43 -14.35 -8.42 -0.64
N THR A 44 -13.52 -7.97 -1.58
CA THR A 44 -12.96 -8.80 -2.65
C THR A 44 -11.45 -8.77 -2.61
N PHE A 45 -10.82 -9.90 -2.84
CA PHE A 45 -9.37 -10.06 -2.84
C PHE A 45 -8.93 -10.95 -4.00
N GLY A 46 -7.82 -10.61 -4.65
CA GLY A 46 -7.21 -11.43 -5.68
C GLY A 46 -5.74 -11.12 -5.86
N ILE A 47 -5.02 -12.10 -6.38
CA ILE A 47 -3.60 -12.00 -6.70
C ILE A 47 -3.35 -12.65 -8.06
N ASP A 48 -2.71 -11.90 -8.95
CA ASP A 48 -2.23 -12.38 -10.23
C ASP A 48 -0.71 -12.27 -10.27
N SER A 49 -0.05 -13.33 -10.75
CA SER A 49 1.41 -13.33 -10.85
C SER A 49 1.88 -14.10 -12.07
N VAL A 50 2.90 -13.53 -12.74
CA VAL A 50 3.53 -14.17 -13.91
C VAL A 50 5.05 -14.10 -13.73
N PRO A 51 5.76 -15.25 -13.79
CA PRO A 51 7.22 -15.28 -13.73
C PRO A 51 7.84 -14.32 -14.74
N GLY A 52 8.81 -13.54 -14.30
CA GLY A 52 9.50 -12.55 -15.12
C GLY A 52 8.73 -11.22 -15.34
N LYS A 53 7.42 -11.17 -15.09
CA LYS A 53 6.62 -9.94 -15.24
C LYS A 53 6.36 -9.24 -13.91
N GLY A 54 6.00 -9.98 -12.87
CA GLY A 54 5.70 -9.43 -11.55
C GLY A 54 4.44 -10.01 -10.93
N THR A 55 3.97 -9.35 -9.87
CA THR A 55 2.77 -9.72 -9.11
C THR A 55 1.86 -8.51 -8.98
N GLU A 56 0.59 -8.69 -9.21
CA GLU A 56 -0.48 -7.74 -8.92
C GLU A 56 -1.33 -8.28 -7.77
N VAL A 57 -1.60 -7.43 -6.78
CA VAL A 57 -2.51 -7.71 -5.68
C VAL A 57 -3.63 -6.69 -5.74
N HIS A 58 -4.85 -7.13 -5.82
CA HIS A 58 -6.03 -6.28 -5.82
C HIS A 58 -6.98 -6.68 -4.69
N PHE A 59 -7.54 -5.70 -4.01
CA PHE A 59 -8.49 -5.90 -2.94
C PHE A 59 -9.40 -4.70 -2.78
N ALA A 60 -10.59 -4.94 -2.24
CA ALA A 60 -11.54 -3.88 -1.94
C ALA A 60 -12.26 -4.16 -0.62
N PHE A 61 -12.43 -3.11 0.17
CA PHE A 61 -13.21 -3.12 1.40
C PHE A 61 -14.51 -2.34 1.19
N PRO A 62 -15.68 -2.88 1.53
CA PRO A 62 -16.93 -2.14 1.54
C PRO A 62 -16.93 -1.15 2.71
N LEU A 63 -16.85 0.15 2.44
CA LEU A 63 -16.72 1.19 3.47
C LEU A 63 -17.87 1.25 4.48
N SER A 64 -19.00 0.63 4.17
CA SER A 64 -20.18 0.58 5.05
C SER A 64 -20.18 -0.60 6.01
N HIS A 65 -19.27 -1.56 5.85
CA HIS A 65 -19.24 -2.76 6.71
C HIS A 65 -18.60 -2.44 8.06
N VAL A 66 -19.14 -2.99 9.15
CA VAL A 66 -18.67 -2.71 10.52
C VAL A 66 -17.24 -3.18 10.77
N ASP A 67 -16.85 -4.30 10.16
CA ASP A 67 -15.51 -4.89 10.31
C ASP A 67 -14.50 -4.35 9.29
N THR A 68 -14.89 -3.37 8.45
CA THR A 68 -13.94 -2.72 7.57
C THR A 68 -12.94 -1.90 8.39
N PRO A 69 -11.63 -2.16 8.23
CA PRO A 69 -10.62 -1.39 8.93
C PRO A 69 -10.73 0.11 8.61
N PRO A 70 -10.56 0.99 9.61
CA PRO A 70 -10.57 2.43 9.36
C PRO A 70 -9.36 2.82 8.49
N PHE A 71 -9.49 3.90 7.73
CA PHE A 71 -8.35 4.49 7.05
C PHE A 71 -7.32 4.96 8.10
N GLY A 72 -6.08 4.50 7.93
CA GLY A 72 -4.96 4.92 8.76
C GLY A 72 -4.32 6.22 8.29
N ASP A 73 -3.13 6.52 8.83
CA ASP A 73 -2.29 7.64 8.39
C ASP A 73 -1.62 7.32 7.04
N ILE A 74 -2.30 7.67 5.95
CA ILE A 74 -1.79 7.43 4.59
C ILE A 74 -0.53 8.27 4.36
N ALA A 75 -0.46 9.51 4.82
CA ALA A 75 0.70 10.37 4.66
C ALA A 75 1.93 9.78 5.37
N GLY A 76 1.75 9.25 6.58
CA GLY A 76 2.81 8.53 7.30
C GLY A 76 3.24 7.25 6.62
N LEU A 77 2.31 6.48 6.06
CA LEU A 77 2.62 5.28 5.27
C LEU A 77 3.44 5.63 4.01
N LEU A 78 3.02 6.64 3.27
CA LEU A 78 3.75 7.11 2.09
C LEU A 78 5.17 7.56 2.47
N LEU A 79 5.31 8.32 3.56
CA LEU A 79 6.63 8.72 4.04
C LEU A 79 7.53 7.52 4.27
N GLN A 80 7.08 6.50 5.00
CA GLN A 80 7.86 5.29 5.26
C GLN A 80 8.27 4.57 3.97
N ILE A 81 7.37 4.44 3.01
CA ILE A 81 7.67 3.79 1.73
C ILE A 81 8.70 4.59 0.93
N PHE A 82 8.61 5.92 0.91
CA PHE A 82 9.47 6.78 0.10
C PHE A 82 10.88 6.96 0.67
N ILE A 83 11.04 6.93 2.00
CA ILE A 83 12.34 6.99 2.68
C ILE A 83 12.96 5.62 2.96
N PHE A 84 12.30 4.51 2.63
CA PHE A 84 12.89 3.20 2.81
C PHE A 84 14.15 3.06 1.95
N ASP A 85 15.24 2.52 2.53
CA ASP A 85 16.51 2.38 1.83
C ASP A 85 16.42 1.31 0.74
N GLY A 86 17.03 1.60 -0.41
CA GLY A 86 17.12 0.68 -1.54
C GLY A 86 16.91 1.32 -2.91
N GLU A 87 17.36 0.60 -3.93
CA GLU A 87 17.18 0.95 -5.35
C GLU A 87 15.86 0.38 -5.86
N TYR A 88 14.81 1.19 -5.78
CA TYR A 88 13.47 0.84 -6.28
C TYR A 88 12.69 2.09 -6.68
N GLU A 89 11.73 1.93 -7.56
CA GLU A 89 10.76 2.96 -7.92
C GLU A 89 9.41 2.65 -7.29
N VAL A 90 8.75 3.68 -6.79
CA VAL A 90 7.35 3.63 -6.35
C VAL A 90 6.57 4.71 -7.03
N VAL A 91 5.45 4.32 -7.63
CA VAL A 91 4.46 5.24 -8.18
C VAL A 91 3.17 5.07 -7.42
N VAL A 92 2.76 6.09 -6.70
CA VAL A 92 1.49 6.11 -5.98
C VAL A 92 0.48 6.92 -6.78
N ARG A 93 -0.63 6.28 -7.13
CA ARG A 93 -1.81 6.94 -7.68
C ARG A 93 -2.95 6.79 -6.69
N ARG A 94 -3.49 7.90 -6.27
CA ARG A 94 -4.62 7.93 -5.35
C ARG A 94 -5.77 8.70 -5.97
N THR A 95 -6.96 8.13 -5.88
CA THR A 95 -8.19 8.75 -6.39
C THR A 95 -9.26 8.60 -5.33
N VAL A 96 -9.96 9.68 -5.04
CA VAL A 96 -11.16 9.70 -4.22
C VAL A 96 -12.33 10.13 -5.08
N ARG A 97 -13.40 9.34 -5.07
CA ARG A 97 -14.64 9.64 -5.78
C ARG A 97 -15.73 9.91 -4.75
N THR A 98 -16.43 11.02 -4.95
CA THR A 98 -17.58 11.42 -4.14
C THR A 98 -18.76 11.77 -5.06
N ALA A 99 -19.92 12.02 -4.49
CA ALA A 99 -21.07 12.52 -5.27
C ALA A 99 -20.80 13.89 -5.92
N ALA A 100 -19.85 14.67 -5.39
CA ALA A 100 -19.50 16.01 -5.88
C ALA A 100 -18.43 15.97 -6.99
N GLY A 101 -17.71 14.86 -7.15
CA GLY A 101 -16.65 14.76 -8.16
C GLY A 101 -15.56 13.75 -7.80
N SER A 102 -14.44 13.87 -8.48
CA SER A 102 -13.28 12.99 -8.30
C SER A 102 -12.00 13.82 -8.19
N ASP A 103 -11.25 13.61 -7.10
CA ASP A 103 -9.94 14.19 -6.89
C ASP A 103 -8.87 13.11 -6.94
N SER A 104 -7.69 13.45 -7.47
CA SER A 104 -6.60 12.48 -7.58
C SER A 104 -5.23 13.13 -7.55
N TYR A 105 -4.23 12.38 -7.11
CA TYR A 105 -2.84 12.71 -7.28
C TYR A 105 -2.03 11.50 -7.77
N CYS A 106 -0.86 11.79 -8.36
CA CYS A 106 0.14 10.79 -8.72
C CYS A 106 1.51 11.30 -8.28
N ILE A 107 2.24 10.49 -7.52
CA ILE A 107 3.56 10.84 -6.97
C ILE A 107 4.54 9.73 -7.31
N ARG A 108 5.74 10.10 -7.77
CA ARG A 108 6.85 9.17 -8.03
C ARG A 108 7.97 9.38 -7.02
N ARG A 109 8.54 8.28 -6.55
CA ARG A 109 9.70 8.36 -5.63
C ARG A 109 10.90 9.04 -6.28
N SER A 110 11.18 8.75 -7.55
CA SER A 110 12.26 9.38 -8.31
C SER A 110 12.13 10.90 -8.37
N GLU A 111 10.93 11.43 -8.62
CA GLU A 111 10.67 12.87 -8.65
C GLU A 111 10.93 13.54 -7.28
N CYS A 112 10.56 12.88 -6.19
CA CYS A 112 10.84 13.38 -4.84
C CYS A 112 12.35 13.40 -4.55
N ARG A 113 13.08 12.36 -4.97
CA ARG A 113 14.55 12.31 -4.83
C ARG A 113 15.24 13.36 -5.67
N GLU A 114 14.79 13.60 -6.89
CA GLU A 114 15.32 14.64 -7.75
C GLU A 114 15.13 16.05 -7.14
N ALA A 115 13.94 16.31 -6.58
CA ALA A 115 13.60 17.60 -5.98
C ALA A 115 14.35 17.89 -4.67
N LEU A 116 14.60 16.86 -3.85
CA LEU A 116 15.15 17.01 -2.50
C LEU A 116 16.63 16.61 -2.38
N GLY A 117 17.15 15.87 -3.35
CA GLY A 117 18.49 15.28 -3.29
C GLY A 117 18.56 14.12 -2.30
N ASP A 118 19.05 14.36 -1.08
CA ASP A 118 19.07 13.37 -0.02
C ASP A 118 17.71 13.32 0.71
N VAL A 119 16.95 12.26 0.49
CA VAL A 119 15.64 12.05 1.14
C VAL A 119 15.75 11.53 2.57
N TYR A 120 16.95 11.23 3.04
CA TYR A 120 17.19 10.69 4.39
C TYR A 120 17.56 11.76 5.42
N ASP A 121 17.92 12.96 4.99
CA ASP A 121 18.18 14.05 5.92
C ASP A 121 16.90 14.53 6.61
N GLY A 122 17.03 15.05 7.84
CA GLY A 122 15.87 15.41 8.67
C GLY A 122 15.01 16.53 8.07
N VAL A 123 15.57 17.42 7.23
CA VAL A 123 14.81 18.50 6.59
C VAL A 123 13.98 17.95 5.45
N SER A 124 14.58 17.11 4.59
CA SER A 124 13.91 16.45 3.47
C SER A 124 12.77 15.54 3.95
N VAL A 125 12.99 14.77 5.03
CA VAL A 125 11.95 13.95 5.67
C VAL A 125 10.77 14.81 6.14
N GLN A 126 11.01 15.96 6.76
CA GLN A 126 9.95 16.86 7.19
C GLN A 126 9.21 17.49 6.01
N LEU A 127 9.92 17.86 4.94
CA LEU A 127 9.31 18.38 3.72
C LEU A 127 8.42 17.35 3.03
N LEU A 128 8.89 16.09 2.90
CA LEU A 128 8.10 14.99 2.38
C LEU A 128 6.83 14.75 3.21
N LYS A 129 6.97 14.74 4.54
CA LYS A 129 5.81 14.58 5.43
C LYS A 129 4.77 15.68 5.22
N LYS A 130 5.20 16.93 5.16
CA LYS A 130 4.31 18.06 4.88
C LYS A 130 3.66 17.97 3.51
N PHE A 131 4.42 17.57 2.49
CA PHE A 131 3.94 17.37 1.14
C PHE A 131 2.85 16.30 1.09
N PHE A 132 3.08 15.09 1.62
CA PHE A 132 2.08 14.02 1.64
C PHE A 132 0.84 14.42 2.46
N THR A 133 1.02 15.08 3.60
CA THR A 133 -0.10 15.60 4.40
C THR A 133 -0.94 16.60 3.61
N SER A 134 -0.30 17.48 2.83
CA SER A 134 -1.00 18.43 1.96
C SER A 134 -1.78 17.73 0.85
N GLN A 135 -1.20 16.71 0.20
CA GLN A 135 -1.89 15.93 -0.83
C GLN A 135 -3.13 15.21 -0.26
N GLU A 136 -3.03 14.57 0.90
CA GLU A 136 -4.15 13.90 1.56
C GLU A 136 -5.22 14.90 2.05
N SER A 137 -4.83 16.07 2.51
CA SER A 137 -5.78 17.12 2.93
C SER A 137 -6.56 17.71 1.76
N GLY A 138 -5.97 17.72 0.56
CA GLY A 138 -6.64 18.15 -0.68
C GLY A 138 -7.69 17.15 -1.16
N ILE A 139 -7.56 15.88 -0.75
CA ILE A 139 -8.49 14.80 -1.11
C ILE A 139 -9.36 14.48 0.12
N THR A 140 -10.48 15.19 0.27
CA THR A 140 -11.35 15.00 1.43
C THR A 140 -12.19 13.74 1.29
N VAL A 141 -11.83 12.67 2.00
CA VAL A 141 -12.79 11.58 2.32
C VAL A 141 -13.58 12.02 3.52
N THR A 142 -14.77 12.55 3.32
CA THR A 142 -15.72 12.72 4.42
C THR A 142 -16.17 11.32 4.84
N GLN A 143 -15.48 10.73 5.83
CA GLN A 143 -16.02 9.58 6.53
C GLN A 143 -17.30 10.07 7.22
N ALA A 144 -18.45 9.56 6.78
CA ALA A 144 -19.66 9.68 7.55
C ALA A 144 -19.43 8.94 8.87
N VAL A 145 -19.12 9.69 9.92
CA VAL A 145 -19.04 9.18 11.29
C VAL A 145 -20.44 8.66 11.62
N LYS A 146 -20.62 7.33 11.59
CA LYS A 146 -21.79 6.72 12.21
C LYS A 146 -21.69 7.00 13.71
N ARG A 147 -22.57 7.92 14.19
CA ARG A 147 -22.94 8.00 15.61
C ARG A 147 -23.87 6.85 15.98
#